data_ea55d97918716565dcdeddd4074e4da8
#
_entry.id   ea55d97918716565dcdeddd4074e4da8
#
_cell.length_a   1.000
_cell.length_b   1.000
_cell.length_c   1.000
_cell.angle_alpha   90.00
_cell.angle_beta   90.00
_cell.angle_gamma   90.00
#
_symmetry.space_group_name_H-M   'P 1'
#
loop_
_entity.id
_entity.type
_entity.pdbx_description
1 polymer ?
#
loop_
_entity_poly.entity_id
_entity_poly.type
_entity_poly.pdbx_seq_one_letter_code
_entity_poly.pdbx_strand_id
1 'polypeptide(L)'
;MTDARTAPDARIGIDRTAVVAPVNRRTFGSFVEHLGRCVYDGIYEPGHPTANEDGFRLDVVALVKELGSSTIRYPGGNFVSGYRWEDGVGPREDRPKRLDLAWHSLETNEVGLDEFARWCELTGSELMMAVNLGTRGVLEALDILEYSNHPGGTALSDLRIANGSPEPHDVKMWCLGNEMDGPWQVGHMTADDYGKLANRTAGAMKMVDPTLELVACGSSGSGMPTFGEWERTVLEHAYDNVDFISAHAYYQERKGDLGSFLASSLDMEYFIRTVVASADQVKYRRKSDKTINISFDEWNVWYLDEHQESGVITEGWPYAPHLLEDVYSVADAVVLGNLMITLLKHSDRVTSASLAQLVNVIAPIMTETGGGAW
;
A
#
# COMPACT_ATOMS: atom_id res chain seq x y z
N MET A 1 -48.56 -5.11 -19.77
CA MET A 1 -47.98 -3.81 -20.14
C MET A 1 -46.70 -3.66 -19.32
N THR A 2 -45.56 -3.95 -19.90
CA THR A 2 -44.26 -3.77 -19.28
C THR A 2 -43.94 -2.29 -19.33
N ASP A 3 -43.89 -1.66 -18.18
CA ASP A 3 -43.48 -0.27 -18.02
C ASP A 3 -42.00 -0.16 -18.50
N ALA A 4 -41.86 0.44 -19.69
CA ALA A 4 -40.53 0.74 -20.22
C ALA A 4 -39.96 1.88 -19.36
N ARG A 5 -39.23 1.53 -18.32
CA ARG A 5 -38.42 2.50 -17.58
C ARG A 5 -37.46 3.14 -18.57
N THR A 6 -37.74 4.39 -18.93
CA THR A 6 -36.81 5.19 -19.70
C THR A 6 -35.52 5.28 -18.91
N ALA A 7 -34.41 4.90 -19.54
CA ALA A 7 -33.09 5.07 -18.91
C ALA A 7 -32.96 6.54 -18.48
N PRO A 8 -32.41 6.81 -17.28
CA PRO A 8 -32.21 8.17 -16.81
C PRO A 8 -31.26 8.91 -17.75
N ASP A 9 -31.64 10.12 -18.15
CA ASP A 9 -30.76 11.00 -18.92
C ASP A 9 -29.58 11.41 -18.07
N ALA A 10 -28.35 11.13 -18.53
CA ALA A 10 -27.13 11.61 -17.93
C ALA A 10 -26.56 12.78 -18.73
N ARG A 11 -26.13 13.83 -18.06
CA ARG A 11 -25.46 14.99 -18.67
C ARG A 11 -24.07 15.15 -18.07
N ILE A 12 -23.04 15.23 -18.90
CA ILE A 12 -21.67 15.53 -18.51
C ILE A 12 -21.37 16.96 -18.95
N GLY A 13 -21.03 17.82 -17.97
CA GLY A 13 -20.57 19.18 -18.22
C GLY A 13 -19.06 19.26 -17.96
N ILE A 14 -18.31 19.84 -18.90
CA ILE A 14 -16.88 20.12 -18.75
C ILE A 14 -16.70 21.62 -18.78
N ASP A 15 -16.21 22.18 -17.67
CA ASP A 15 -15.90 23.61 -17.55
C ASP A 15 -14.40 23.81 -17.36
N ARG A 16 -13.79 24.53 -18.27
CA ARG A 16 -12.33 24.84 -18.24
C ARG A 16 -11.92 25.70 -17.03
N THR A 17 -12.85 26.35 -16.38
CA THR A 17 -12.60 27.15 -15.16
C THR A 17 -12.78 26.36 -13.87
N ALA A 18 -13.38 25.17 -13.92
CA ALA A 18 -13.61 24.29 -12.77
C ALA A 18 -12.46 23.27 -12.61
N VAL A 19 -11.22 23.76 -12.63
CA VAL A 19 -10.03 22.94 -12.40
C VAL A 19 -9.78 22.83 -10.90
N VAL A 20 -9.61 21.59 -10.39
CA VAL A 20 -9.27 21.34 -8.98
C VAL A 20 -7.74 21.50 -8.80
N ALA A 21 -6.97 20.60 -9.35
CA ALA A 21 -5.50 20.60 -9.29
C ALA A 21 -4.93 19.67 -10.38
N PRO A 22 -3.61 19.71 -10.63
CA PRO A 22 -2.95 18.66 -11.40
C PRO A 22 -3.11 17.30 -10.73
N VAL A 23 -3.33 16.25 -11.52
CA VAL A 23 -3.37 14.88 -11.03
C VAL A 23 -1.93 14.35 -10.94
N ASN A 24 -1.52 13.91 -9.74
CA ASN A 24 -0.25 13.22 -9.57
C ASN A 24 -0.36 11.79 -10.12
N ARG A 25 0.66 11.33 -10.82
CA ARG A 25 0.66 9.96 -11.37
C ARG A 25 0.61 8.88 -10.28
N ARG A 26 1.15 9.14 -9.09
CA ARG A 26 1.07 8.23 -7.94
C ARG A 26 -0.36 7.95 -7.44
N THR A 27 -1.36 8.73 -7.90
CA THR A 27 -2.79 8.42 -7.67
C THR A 27 -3.23 7.11 -8.36
N PHE A 28 -2.48 6.65 -9.36
CA PHE A 28 -2.71 5.39 -10.09
C PHE A 28 -1.72 4.29 -9.65
N GLY A 29 -1.35 4.29 -8.38
CA GLY A 29 -0.50 3.27 -7.79
C GLY A 29 -1.26 1.99 -7.43
N SER A 30 -0.49 0.98 -7.09
CA SER A 30 -0.98 -0.30 -6.57
C SER A 30 -0.17 -0.74 -5.36
N PHE A 31 -0.55 -1.87 -4.78
CA PHE A 31 0.03 -2.41 -3.58
C PHE A 31 0.34 -3.90 -3.76
N VAL A 32 1.50 -4.32 -3.30
CA VAL A 32 1.93 -5.71 -3.26
C VAL A 32 2.40 -6.03 -1.85
N GLU A 33 1.82 -7.06 -1.28
CA GLU A 33 2.15 -7.57 0.05
C GLU A 33 2.53 -9.04 -0.03
N HIS A 34 3.40 -9.51 0.87
CA HIS A 34 3.63 -10.93 1.11
C HIS A 34 2.39 -11.54 1.79
N LEU A 35 1.34 -11.71 1.02
CA LEU A 35 0.01 -12.18 1.43
C LEU A 35 -0.51 -13.15 0.38
N GLY A 36 -0.92 -14.34 0.82
CA GLY A 36 -1.52 -15.32 -0.07
C GLY A 36 -0.64 -15.58 -1.29
N ARG A 37 -1.24 -15.48 -2.49
CA ARG A 37 -0.55 -15.64 -3.77
C ARG A 37 -0.27 -14.31 -4.47
N CYS A 38 -0.14 -13.21 -3.74
CA CYS A 38 0.21 -11.94 -4.38
C CYS A 38 1.65 -11.94 -4.91
N VAL A 39 2.60 -12.38 -4.08
CA VAL A 39 4.01 -12.50 -4.47
C VAL A 39 4.28 -13.87 -5.06
N TYR A 40 4.23 -14.92 -4.23
CA TYR A 40 4.49 -16.32 -4.63
C TYR A 40 3.29 -16.88 -5.38
N ASP A 41 3.53 -17.56 -6.51
CA ASP A 41 2.54 -18.04 -7.48
C ASP A 41 1.68 -16.91 -8.12
N GLY A 42 2.04 -15.67 -7.82
CA GLY A 42 1.48 -14.47 -8.42
C GLY A 42 2.49 -13.78 -9.33
N ILE A 43 3.24 -12.79 -8.79
CA ILE A 43 4.29 -12.11 -9.58
C ILE A 43 5.55 -12.97 -9.75
N TYR A 44 5.83 -13.89 -8.83
CA TYR A 44 7.00 -14.75 -8.76
C TYR A 44 6.61 -16.22 -8.80
N GLU A 45 7.04 -16.91 -9.84
CA GLU A 45 6.84 -18.34 -10.06
C GLU A 45 7.99 -18.87 -10.95
N PRO A 46 9.15 -19.22 -10.36
CA PRO A 46 10.37 -19.52 -11.13
C PRO A 46 10.26 -20.74 -12.06
N GLY A 47 9.29 -21.64 -11.82
CA GLY A 47 8.98 -22.78 -12.70
C GLY A 47 8.05 -22.47 -13.87
N HIS A 48 7.49 -21.24 -13.93
CA HIS A 48 6.51 -20.88 -14.95
C HIS A 48 7.14 -20.72 -16.35
N PRO A 49 6.45 -21.11 -17.45
CA PRO A 49 6.99 -20.98 -18.81
C PRO A 49 7.37 -19.56 -19.24
N THR A 50 6.75 -18.53 -18.64
CA THR A 50 7.08 -17.12 -18.92
C THR A 50 8.02 -16.52 -17.88
N ALA A 51 8.54 -17.29 -16.91
CA ALA A 51 9.44 -16.77 -15.90
C ALA A 51 10.76 -16.26 -16.53
N ASN A 52 11.21 -15.09 -16.09
CA ASN A 52 12.54 -14.60 -16.42
C ASN A 52 13.62 -15.28 -15.52
N GLU A 53 14.87 -14.86 -15.65
CA GLU A 53 16.00 -15.39 -14.88
C GLU A 53 15.86 -15.15 -13.37
N ASP A 54 15.19 -14.06 -12.96
CA ASP A 54 14.87 -13.77 -11.56
C ASP A 54 13.72 -14.62 -11.01
N GLY A 55 12.93 -15.28 -11.86
CA GLY A 55 11.74 -16.05 -11.50
C GLY A 55 10.41 -15.26 -11.60
N PHE A 56 10.42 -14.06 -12.15
CA PHE A 56 9.21 -13.25 -12.32
C PHE A 56 8.44 -13.61 -13.58
N ARG A 57 7.12 -13.73 -13.46
CA ARG A 57 6.19 -14.01 -14.56
C ARG A 57 6.09 -12.81 -15.50
N LEU A 58 6.58 -12.96 -16.74
CA LEU A 58 6.53 -11.89 -17.73
C LEU A 58 5.13 -11.65 -18.31
N ASP A 59 4.23 -12.62 -18.27
CA ASP A 59 2.82 -12.44 -18.60
C ASP A 59 2.14 -11.47 -17.58
N VAL A 60 2.42 -11.61 -16.28
CA VAL A 60 1.97 -10.69 -15.25
C VAL A 60 2.59 -9.30 -15.43
N VAL A 61 3.90 -9.22 -15.71
CA VAL A 61 4.58 -7.93 -16.01
C VAL A 61 3.90 -7.21 -17.18
N ALA A 62 3.48 -7.95 -18.22
CA ALA A 62 2.77 -7.35 -19.35
C ALA A 62 1.41 -6.74 -18.95
N LEU A 63 0.63 -7.44 -18.13
CA LEU A 63 -0.65 -6.95 -17.62
C LEU A 63 -0.47 -5.73 -16.70
N VAL A 64 0.54 -5.71 -15.84
CA VAL A 64 0.84 -4.55 -14.97
C VAL A 64 1.21 -3.32 -15.81
N LYS A 65 1.97 -3.50 -16.89
CA LYS A 65 2.27 -2.41 -17.86
C LYS A 65 1.01 -1.92 -18.57
N GLU A 66 0.13 -2.80 -18.97
CA GLU A 66 -1.15 -2.45 -19.60
C GLU A 66 -2.06 -1.69 -18.63
N LEU A 67 -2.14 -2.15 -17.37
CA LEU A 67 -2.87 -1.46 -16.30
C LEU A 67 -2.30 -0.07 -16.03
N GLY A 68 -0.99 0.13 -16.24
CA GLY A 68 -0.31 1.41 -16.07
C GLY A 68 -0.11 1.81 -14.62
N SER A 69 0.05 0.84 -13.71
CA SER A 69 0.35 1.09 -12.30
C SER A 69 1.65 1.89 -12.16
N SER A 70 1.54 3.11 -11.65
CA SER A 70 2.63 4.09 -11.66
C SER A 70 3.60 3.95 -10.49
N THR A 71 3.11 3.46 -9.35
CA THR A 71 3.83 3.31 -8.09
C THR A 71 3.36 2.04 -7.43
N ILE A 72 4.27 1.28 -6.83
CA ILE A 72 3.91 0.05 -6.12
C ILE A 72 4.43 0.13 -4.69
N ARG A 73 3.51 0.08 -3.73
CA ARG A 73 3.80 0.00 -2.30
C ARG A 73 4.19 -1.43 -1.92
N TYR A 74 5.27 -1.61 -1.15
CA TYR A 74 5.85 -2.90 -0.77
C TYR A 74 6.60 -2.79 0.58
N PRO A 75 6.84 -3.80 1.38
CA PRO A 75 6.49 -5.24 1.19
C PRO A 75 5.14 -5.64 1.76
N GLY A 76 4.38 -4.69 2.25
CA GLY A 76 3.10 -4.95 2.86
C GLY A 76 2.57 -3.76 3.64
N GLY A 77 1.44 -3.99 4.00
CA GLY A 77 0.39 -3.91 4.94
C GLY A 77 0.74 -4.55 6.29
N ASN A 78 -0.11 -5.46 6.71
CA ASN A 78 0.06 -6.12 8.02
C ASN A 78 1.37 -6.90 8.13
N PHE A 79 1.84 -7.47 7.02
CA PHE A 79 3.10 -8.21 6.94
C PHE A 79 4.30 -7.40 7.44
N VAL A 80 4.40 -6.09 7.10
CA VAL A 80 5.61 -5.30 7.38
C VAL A 80 5.94 -5.23 8.86
N SER A 81 4.94 -5.28 9.75
CA SER A 81 5.15 -5.15 11.20
C SER A 81 5.84 -6.36 11.85
N GLY A 82 5.87 -7.50 11.17
CA GLY A 82 6.64 -8.70 11.57
C GLY A 82 7.91 -8.91 10.76
N TYR A 83 8.11 -8.18 9.68
CA TYR A 83 9.14 -8.44 8.68
C TYR A 83 10.52 -7.96 9.09
N ARG A 84 11.53 -8.75 8.73
CA ARG A 84 12.95 -8.42 8.82
C ARG A 84 13.51 -8.35 7.41
N TRP A 85 13.74 -7.16 6.91
CA TRP A 85 14.18 -6.95 5.53
C TRP A 85 15.51 -7.64 5.19
N GLU A 86 16.38 -7.80 6.20
CA GLU A 86 17.69 -8.46 6.06
C GLU A 86 17.57 -9.94 5.70
N ASP A 87 16.46 -10.58 6.09
CA ASP A 87 16.19 -11.98 5.73
C ASP A 87 15.88 -12.14 4.23
N GLY A 88 15.49 -11.06 3.54
CA GLY A 88 15.11 -11.03 2.13
C GLY A 88 16.22 -10.56 1.17
N VAL A 89 17.48 -10.42 1.62
CA VAL A 89 18.61 -10.00 0.78
C VAL A 89 19.74 -11.02 0.78
N GLY A 90 20.65 -10.96 -0.21
CA GLY A 90 21.72 -11.92 -0.38
C GLY A 90 21.27 -13.21 -1.10
N PRO A 91 22.13 -14.26 -1.10
CA PRO A 91 21.82 -15.52 -1.79
C PRO A 91 20.54 -16.18 -1.27
N ARG A 92 19.64 -16.57 -2.17
CA ARG A 92 18.31 -17.13 -1.79
C ARG A 92 18.43 -18.40 -0.95
N GLU A 93 19.42 -19.25 -1.22
CA GLU A 93 19.68 -20.50 -0.49
C GLU A 93 20.04 -20.30 0.98
N ASP A 94 20.54 -19.12 1.34
CA ASP A 94 20.94 -18.76 2.71
C ASP A 94 19.82 -18.05 3.48
N ARG A 95 18.72 -17.66 2.80
CA ARG A 95 17.64 -16.89 3.42
C ARG A 95 16.78 -17.76 4.35
N PRO A 96 16.50 -17.30 5.57
CA PRO A 96 15.73 -18.09 6.53
C PRO A 96 14.24 -18.07 6.17
N LYS A 97 13.58 -19.20 6.42
CA LYS A 97 12.10 -19.23 6.42
C LYS A 97 11.58 -18.67 7.74
N ARG A 98 10.51 -17.88 7.68
CA ARG A 98 9.87 -17.24 8.85
C ARG A 98 8.37 -17.54 8.89
N LEU A 99 7.80 -17.43 10.10
CA LEU A 99 6.36 -17.40 10.27
C LEU A 99 5.89 -15.97 10.01
N ASP A 100 4.97 -15.83 9.08
CA ASP A 100 4.22 -14.59 8.90
C ASP A 100 3.03 -14.58 9.86
N LEU A 101 3.10 -13.70 10.85
CA LEU A 101 2.09 -13.59 11.91
C LEU A 101 0.83 -12.87 11.44
N ALA A 102 0.93 -12.07 10.38
CA ALA A 102 -0.20 -11.31 9.87
C ALA A 102 -1.20 -12.21 9.15
N TRP A 103 -0.70 -13.09 8.27
CA TRP A 103 -1.54 -13.91 7.39
C TRP A 103 -1.47 -15.41 7.68
N HIS A 104 -0.79 -15.77 8.77
CA HIS A 104 -0.64 -17.16 9.24
C HIS A 104 -0.07 -18.08 8.15
N SER A 105 0.98 -17.62 7.48
CA SER A 105 1.64 -18.32 6.38
C SER A 105 3.14 -18.47 6.58
N LEU A 106 3.77 -19.29 5.73
CA LEU A 106 5.22 -19.47 5.73
C LEU A 106 5.85 -18.51 4.74
N GLU A 107 6.66 -17.55 5.24
CA GLU A 107 7.48 -16.69 4.41
C GLU A 107 8.82 -17.36 4.10
N THR A 108 9.15 -17.50 2.82
CA THR A 108 10.39 -18.14 2.36
C THR A 108 11.51 -17.15 2.09
N ASN A 109 11.21 -15.85 2.02
CA ASN A 109 12.14 -14.77 1.70
C ASN A 109 12.82 -14.92 0.31
N GLU A 110 12.25 -15.70 -0.62
CA GLU A 110 12.80 -15.85 -1.98
C GLU A 110 12.71 -14.56 -2.81
N VAL A 111 11.76 -13.71 -2.48
CA VAL A 111 11.62 -12.35 -3.02
C VAL A 111 11.82 -11.35 -1.89
N GLY A 112 12.76 -10.44 -2.05
CA GLY A 112 13.01 -9.37 -1.12
C GLY A 112 13.21 -8.04 -1.83
N LEU A 113 13.86 -7.08 -1.16
CA LEU A 113 14.01 -5.71 -1.67
C LEU A 113 14.67 -5.66 -3.05
N ASP A 114 15.79 -6.37 -3.23
CA ASP A 114 16.56 -6.32 -4.48
C ASP A 114 15.78 -6.90 -5.67
N GLU A 115 15.13 -8.04 -5.47
CA GLU A 115 14.28 -8.65 -6.48
C GLU A 115 13.09 -7.74 -6.81
N PHE A 116 12.44 -7.19 -5.79
CA PHE A 116 11.25 -6.37 -6.00
C PHE A 116 11.59 -5.03 -6.67
N ALA A 117 12.74 -4.43 -6.35
CA ALA A 117 13.22 -3.23 -7.05
C ALA A 117 13.42 -3.51 -8.55
N ARG A 118 14.08 -4.64 -8.91
CA ARG A 118 14.21 -5.06 -10.32
C ARG A 118 12.85 -5.33 -10.98
N TRP A 119 11.90 -5.90 -10.24
CA TRP A 119 10.55 -6.10 -10.77
C TRP A 119 9.83 -4.77 -11.05
N CYS A 120 10.00 -3.76 -10.18
CA CYS A 120 9.49 -2.41 -10.44
C CYS A 120 10.12 -1.78 -11.69
N GLU A 121 11.43 -1.97 -11.91
CA GLU A 121 12.08 -1.55 -13.16
C GLU A 121 11.48 -2.26 -14.38
N LEU A 122 11.24 -3.58 -14.31
CA LEU A 122 10.60 -4.33 -15.38
C LEU A 122 9.19 -3.82 -15.71
N THR A 123 8.41 -3.41 -14.71
CA THR A 123 7.05 -2.88 -14.92
C THR A 123 7.03 -1.41 -15.29
N GLY A 124 8.10 -0.67 -15.03
CA GLY A 124 8.19 0.78 -15.18
C GLY A 124 7.45 1.54 -14.08
N SER A 125 7.30 0.92 -12.91
CA SER A 125 6.65 1.48 -11.73
C SER A 125 7.67 2.04 -10.74
N GLU A 126 7.30 3.09 -10.00
CA GLU A 126 8.08 3.60 -8.88
C GLU A 126 7.90 2.69 -7.66
N LEU A 127 8.98 2.38 -6.94
CA LEU A 127 8.93 1.64 -5.69
C LEU A 127 8.63 2.58 -4.52
N MET A 128 7.59 2.28 -3.75
CA MET A 128 7.25 2.90 -2.46
C MET A 128 7.43 1.87 -1.35
N MET A 129 8.34 2.13 -0.41
CA MET A 129 8.70 1.18 0.63
C MET A 129 7.98 1.46 1.95
N ALA A 130 7.60 0.41 2.67
CA ALA A 130 7.18 0.51 4.06
C ALA A 130 8.27 -0.03 5.00
N VAL A 131 8.51 0.65 6.13
CA VAL A 131 9.43 0.21 7.18
C VAL A 131 8.67 -0.38 8.36
N ASN A 132 9.27 -1.36 9.03
CA ASN A 132 8.69 -2.00 10.21
C ASN A 132 8.80 -1.09 11.43
N LEU A 133 7.70 -0.44 11.83
CA LEU A 133 7.59 0.28 13.10
C LEU A 133 6.69 -0.43 14.13
N GLY A 134 6.23 -1.64 13.82
CA GLY A 134 5.48 -2.47 14.77
C GLY A 134 6.38 -3.17 15.79
N THR A 135 7.38 -3.91 15.30
CA THR A 135 8.30 -4.69 16.13
C THR A 135 9.74 -4.16 16.09
N ARG A 136 10.02 -3.17 15.24
CA ARG A 136 11.34 -2.54 15.04
C ARG A 136 11.24 -1.02 15.20
N GLY A 137 12.23 -0.27 14.78
CA GLY A 137 12.24 1.17 15.06
C GLY A 137 13.21 1.97 14.20
N VAL A 138 13.77 3.05 14.80
CA VAL A 138 14.55 4.05 14.07
C VAL A 138 15.79 3.45 13.41
N LEU A 139 16.52 2.58 14.11
CA LEU A 139 17.78 2.04 13.57
C LEU A 139 17.53 1.19 12.32
N GLU A 140 16.56 0.30 12.38
CA GLU A 140 16.23 -0.59 11.28
C GLU A 140 15.68 0.16 10.07
N ALA A 141 14.97 1.27 10.30
CA ALA A 141 14.54 2.16 9.22
C ALA A 141 15.72 2.90 8.56
N LEU A 142 16.74 3.25 9.34
CA LEU A 142 17.99 3.81 8.80
C LEU A 142 18.81 2.76 8.06
N ASP A 143 18.87 1.54 8.58
CA ASP A 143 19.64 0.45 7.98
C ASP A 143 19.08 0.08 6.59
N ILE A 144 17.77 -0.06 6.44
CA ILE A 144 17.17 -0.33 5.12
C ILE A 144 17.31 0.87 4.16
N LEU A 145 17.25 2.10 4.67
CA LEU A 145 17.47 3.31 3.87
C LEU A 145 18.93 3.38 3.38
N GLU A 146 19.91 3.12 4.25
CA GLU A 146 21.33 3.06 3.87
C GLU A 146 21.58 1.97 2.85
N TYR A 147 21.05 0.75 3.10
CA TYR A 147 21.15 -0.37 2.16
C TYR A 147 20.62 0.01 0.78
N SER A 148 19.39 0.55 0.72
CA SER A 148 18.71 0.79 -0.54
C SER A 148 19.23 2.02 -1.30
N ASN A 149 19.56 3.12 -0.62
CA ASN A 149 19.75 4.41 -1.26
C ASN A 149 21.19 4.95 -1.23
N HIS A 150 22.06 4.44 -0.32
CA HIS A 150 23.41 4.97 -0.25
C HIS A 150 24.28 4.40 -1.38
N PRO A 151 25.07 5.24 -2.10
CA PRO A 151 25.76 4.79 -3.32
C PRO A 151 26.84 3.72 -3.06
N GLY A 152 27.56 3.77 -1.92
CA GLY A 152 28.62 2.83 -1.59
C GLY A 152 29.58 3.39 -0.54
N GLY A 153 30.50 2.54 -0.04
CA GLY A 153 31.52 2.93 0.95
C GLY A 153 31.06 2.82 2.40
N THR A 154 29.88 2.24 2.64
CA THR A 154 29.38 1.88 3.97
C THR A 154 29.03 0.39 4.03
N ALA A 155 28.95 -0.17 5.23
CA ALA A 155 28.73 -1.61 5.39
C ALA A 155 27.47 -2.11 4.65
N LEU A 156 26.35 -1.40 4.75
CA LEU A 156 25.08 -1.81 4.14
C LEU A 156 25.00 -1.51 2.64
N SER A 157 25.53 -0.36 2.20
CA SER A 157 25.59 -0.08 0.76
C SER A 157 26.56 -1.02 0.02
N ASP A 158 27.70 -1.35 0.64
CA ASP A 158 28.64 -2.33 0.07
C ASP A 158 28.05 -3.75 0.08
N LEU A 159 27.21 -4.08 1.07
CA LEU A 159 26.47 -5.34 1.10
C LEU A 159 25.46 -5.41 -0.07
N ARG A 160 24.69 -4.33 -0.36
CA ARG A 160 23.82 -4.26 -1.55
C ARG A 160 24.60 -4.52 -2.83
N ILE A 161 25.77 -3.87 -2.98
CA ILE A 161 26.63 -4.05 -4.15
C ILE A 161 27.11 -5.51 -4.26
N ALA A 162 27.53 -6.10 -3.15
CA ALA A 162 27.96 -7.51 -3.10
C ALA A 162 26.81 -8.48 -3.43
N ASN A 163 25.57 -8.13 -3.07
CA ASN A 163 24.36 -8.88 -3.39
C ASN A 163 23.90 -8.74 -4.85
N GLY A 164 24.61 -7.95 -5.68
CA GLY A 164 24.36 -7.86 -7.12
C GLY A 164 23.57 -6.63 -7.56
N SER A 165 23.29 -5.69 -6.66
CA SER A 165 22.65 -4.40 -6.96
C SER A 165 23.66 -3.26 -6.82
N PRO A 166 24.49 -2.98 -7.86
CA PRO A 166 25.58 -1.99 -7.75
C PRO A 166 25.07 -0.56 -7.58
N GLU A 167 23.98 -0.22 -8.26
CA GLU A 167 23.37 1.11 -8.15
C GLU A 167 22.36 1.17 -7.00
N PRO A 168 22.16 2.33 -6.36
CA PRO A 168 21.08 2.55 -5.41
C PRO A 168 19.70 2.27 -6.02
N HIS A 169 18.78 1.73 -5.23
CA HIS A 169 17.38 1.59 -5.66
C HIS A 169 16.63 2.93 -5.71
N ASP A 170 17.20 3.97 -5.12
CA ASP A 170 16.73 5.37 -5.16
C ASP A 170 15.25 5.52 -4.74
N VAL A 171 14.86 4.81 -3.69
CA VAL A 171 13.48 4.85 -3.18
C VAL A 171 13.20 6.23 -2.57
N LYS A 172 12.21 6.94 -3.11
CA LYS A 172 11.88 8.31 -2.68
C LYS A 172 10.79 8.36 -1.63
N MET A 173 9.79 7.48 -1.72
CA MET A 173 8.61 7.51 -0.86
C MET A 173 8.61 6.33 0.13
N TRP A 174 8.42 6.64 1.43
CA TRP A 174 8.52 5.65 2.51
C TRP A 174 7.35 5.75 3.47
N CYS A 175 6.67 4.62 3.73
CA CYS A 175 5.65 4.50 4.77
C CYS A 175 6.30 4.16 6.11
N LEU A 176 5.97 4.92 7.14
CA LEU A 176 6.46 4.75 8.51
C LEU A 176 5.58 3.76 9.27
N GLY A 177 5.63 2.49 8.89
CA GLY A 177 4.77 1.43 9.41
C GLY A 177 3.51 1.22 8.58
N ASN A 178 2.55 0.49 9.15
CA ASN A 178 1.24 0.19 8.59
C ASN A 178 0.18 0.08 9.67
N GLU A 179 -0.99 0.71 9.49
CA GLU A 179 -2.20 0.56 10.32
C GLU A 179 -1.95 0.51 11.84
N MET A 180 -1.08 1.37 12.33
CA MET A 180 -0.63 1.32 13.73
C MET A 180 -1.75 1.64 14.75
N ASP A 181 -2.92 2.07 14.29
CA ASP A 181 -4.17 2.26 15.05
C ASP A 181 -4.98 0.96 15.19
N GLY A 182 -4.74 -0.03 14.33
CA GLY A 182 -5.52 -1.26 14.22
C GLY A 182 -5.12 -2.32 15.26
N PRO A 183 -6.06 -2.85 16.07
CA PRO A 183 -5.74 -3.87 17.08
C PRO A 183 -5.27 -5.21 16.48
N TRP A 184 -5.47 -5.42 15.20
CA TRP A 184 -4.97 -6.59 14.45
C TRP A 184 -3.51 -6.46 14.07
N GLN A 185 -2.97 -5.23 14.04
CA GLN A 185 -1.59 -4.98 13.62
C GLN A 185 -0.59 -5.39 14.69
N VAL A 186 0.43 -6.17 14.32
CA VAL A 186 1.50 -6.54 15.25
C VAL A 186 2.24 -5.28 15.71
N GLY A 187 2.26 -5.07 17.03
CA GLY A 187 2.90 -3.90 17.61
C GLY A 187 2.10 -2.60 17.47
N HIS A 188 0.77 -2.68 17.23
CA HIS A 188 -0.11 -1.50 17.26
C HIS A 188 0.06 -0.71 18.56
N MET A 189 -0.19 0.59 18.52
CA MET A 189 0.07 1.46 19.65
C MET A 189 -0.93 2.63 19.71
N THR A 190 -0.86 3.43 20.76
CA THR A 190 -1.66 4.65 20.85
C THR A 190 -1.18 5.69 19.82
N ALA A 191 -2.04 6.62 19.44
CA ALA A 191 -1.68 7.71 18.52
C ALA A 191 -0.50 8.56 19.04
N ASP A 192 -0.42 8.75 20.37
CA ASP A 192 0.67 9.49 21.02
C ASP A 192 2.01 8.75 20.92
N ASP A 193 2.03 7.44 21.20
CA ASP A 193 3.24 6.62 21.13
C ASP A 193 3.73 6.48 19.69
N TYR A 194 2.79 6.18 18.76
CA TYR A 194 3.11 6.09 17.35
C TYR A 194 3.60 7.43 16.78
N GLY A 195 2.93 8.54 17.08
CA GLY A 195 3.33 9.86 16.60
C GLY A 195 4.75 10.25 17.04
N LYS A 196 5.14 9.90 18.28
CA LYS A 196 6.50 10.08 18.78
C LYS A 196 7.51 9.21 18.07
N LEU A 197 7.16 7.94 17.80
CA LEU A 197 8.03 7.00 17.06
C LEU A 197 8.20 7.45 15.62
N ALA A 198 7.10 7.75 14.93
CA ALA A 198 7.10 8.23 13.56
C ALA A 198 7.93 9.51 13.39
N ASN A 199 7.77 10.48 14.31
CA ASN A 199 8.55 11.70 14.29
C ASN A 199 10.05 11.48 14.44
N ARG A 200 10.46 10.61 15.36
CA ARG A 200 11.89 10.28 15.55
C ARG A 200 12.46 9.56 14.35
N THR A 201 11.71 8.61 13.79
CA THR A 201 12.13 7.86 12.60
C THR A 201 12.23 8.79 11.38
N ALA A 202 11.20 9.60 11.13
CA ALA A 202 11.19 10.56 10.04
C ALA A 202 12.34 11.56 10.12
N GLY A 203 12.55 12.13 11.33
CA GLY A 203 13.65 13.07 11.55
C GLY A 203 15.03 12.44 11.27
N ALA A 204 15.24 11.20 11.71
CA ALA A 204 16.48 10.48 11.45
C ALA A 204 16.66 10.15 9.95
N MET A 205 15.62 9.68 9.26
CA MET A 205 15.67 9.44 7.81
C MET A 205 15.95 10.71 7.02
N LYS A 206 15.33 11.84 7.39
CA LYS A 206 15.61 13.17 6.77
C LYS A 206 17.03 13.69 7.04
N MET A 207 17.72 13.21 8.08
CA MET A 207 19.15 13.50 8.28
C MET A 207 20.04 12.77 7.26
N VAL A 208 19.61 11.61 6.77
CA VAL A 208 20.31 10.86 5.71
C VAL A 208 20.02 11.50 4.34
N ASP A 209 18.73 11.71 4.03
CA ASP A 209 18.30 12.37 2.79
C ASP A 209 17.08 13.27 3.07
N PRO A 210 17.26 14.60 3.04
CA PRO A 210 16.16 15.55 3.29
C PRO A 210 15.11 15.57 2.18
N THR A 211 15.36 14.95 1.03
CA THR A 211 14.45 14.92 -0.13
C THR A 211 13.47 13.76 -0.10
N LEU A 212 13.60 12.82 0.86
CA LEU A 212 12.66 11.71 1.01
C LEU A 212 11.24 12.24 1.26
N GLU A 213 10.27 11.51 0.74
CA GLU A 213 8.85 11.76 0.97
C GLU A 213 8.33 10.71 1.98
N LEU A 214 7.96 11.17 3.17
CA LEU A 214 7.63 10.30 4.29
C LEU A 214 6.14 10.31 4.60
N VAL A 215 5.55 9.12 4.73
CA VAL A 215 4.13 8.89 5.00
C VAL A 215 3.96 8.39 6.43
N ALA A 216 3.30 9.16 7.28
CA ALA A 216 2.86 8.67 8.59
C ALA A 216 1.57 7.86 8.46
N CYS A 217 1.39 6.82 9.27
CA CYS A 217 0.11 6.09 9.31
C CYS A 217 -1.01 7.00 9.78
N GLY A 218 -2.06 7.13 8.99
CA GLY A 218 -3.36 7.62 9.38
C GLY A 218 -4.27 6.46 9.84
N SER A 219 -5.57 6.72 9.95
CA SER A 219 -6.54 5.72 10.35
C SER A 219 -6.71 4.63 9.30
N SER A 220 -6.84 3.38 9.76
CA SER A 220 -7.10 2.19 8.95
C SER A 220 -8.56 2.07 8.47
N GLY A 221 -9.37 3.07 8.75
CA GLY A 221 -10.76 3.16 8.30
C GLY A 221 -11.52 4.31 8.96
N SER A 222 -12.55 4.84 8.28
CA SER A 222 -13.43 5.88 8.81
C SER A 222 -14.24 5.42 10.02
N GLY A 223 -14.40 4.09 10.19
CA GLY A 223 -15.10 3.47 11.31
C GLY A 223 -14.26 3.26 12.57
N MET A 224 -12.97 3.59 12.56
CA MET A 224 -12.11 3.42 13.72
C MET A 224 -12.53 4.36 14.87
N PRO A 225 -12.53 3.86 16.12
CA PRO A 225 -12.93 4.68 17.28
C PRO A 225 -12.06 5.94 17.46
N THR A 226 -10.83 5.91 16.93
CA THR A 226 -9.84 6.99 17.04
C THR A 226 -9.81 7.91 15.82
N PHE A 227 -10.64 7.65 14.79
CA PHE A 227 -10.67 8.40 13.55
C PHE A 227 -10.80 9.92 13.77
N GLY A 228 -10.01 10.70 13.07
CA GLY A 228 -9.90 12.15 13.21
C GLY A 228 -8.99 12.58 14.36
N GLU A 229 -9.12 11.98 15.53
CA GLU A 229 -8.23 12.22 16.68
C GLU A 229 -6.85 11.57 16.46
N TRP A 230 -6.80 10.42 15.81
CA TRP A 230 -5.57 9.75 15.44
C TRP A 230 -4.70 10.65 14.54
N GLU A 231 -5.26 11.14 13.43
CA GLU A 231 -4.54 12.00 12.50
C GLU A 231 -4.03 13.27 13.18
N ARG A 232 -4.89 13.91 13.98
CA ARG A 232 -4.52 15.11 14.71
C ARG A 232 -3.35 14.84 15.65
N THR A 233 -3.42 13.79 16.47
CA THR A 233 -2.41 13.48 17.48
C THR A 233 -1.08 13.08 16.83
N VAL A 234 -1.10 12.22 15.81
CA VAL A 234 0.10 11.82 15.07
C VAL A 234 0.79 13.03 14.44
N LEU A 235 0.02 13.90 13.79
CA LEU A 235 0.55 15.10 13.15
C LEU A 235 1.00 16.15 14.15
N GLU A 236 0.43 16.22 15.34
CA GLU A 236 0.97 17.09 16.41
C GLU A 236 2.42 16.73 16.78
N HIS A 237 2.81 15.46 16.63
CA HIS A 237 4.20 15.04 16.84
C HIS A 237 5.06 15.16 15.57
N ALA A 238 4.58 14.68 14.44
CA ALA A 238 5.40 14.37 13.25
C ALA A 238 5.33 15.41 12.12
N TYR A 239 4.51 16.47 12.23
CA TYR A 239 4.17 17.40 11.15
C TYR A 239 5.37 17.92 10.35
N ASP A 240 6.45 18.28 11.04
CA ASP A 240 7.59 18.93 10.42
C ASP A 240 8.42 17.95 9.58
N ASN A 241 8.40 16.67 9.94
CA ASN A 241 9.25 15.63 9.37
C ASN A 241 8.54 14.71 8.36
N VAL A 242 7.19 14.70 8.29
CA VAL A 242 6.45 13.87 7.34
C VAL A 242 5.77 14.72 6.28
N ASP A 243 5.57 14.19 5.09
CA ASP A 243 5.03 14.88 3.93
C ASP A 243 3.59 14.45 3.64
N PHE A 244 3.23 13.25 4.09
CA PHE A 244 1.93 12.63 3.92
C PHE A 244 1.43 12.02 5.22
N ILE A 245 0.10 11.85 5.27
CA ILE A 245 -0.57 10.94 6.19
C ILE A 245 -1.34 9.92 5.37
N SER A 246 -1.30 8.65 5.77
CA SER A 246 -2.02 7.60 5.02
C SER A 246 -3.51 7.58 5.33
N ALA A 247 -4.28 6.93 4.47
CA ALA A 247 -5.68 6.61 4.66
C ALA A 247 -5.97 5.26 4.01
N HIS A 248 -6.76 4.41 4.69
CA HIS A 248 -7.15 3.09 4.20
C HIS A 248 -8.67 2.95 4.22
N ALA A 249 -9.27 2.40 3.16
CA ALA A 249 -10.69 2.15 3.11
C ALA A 249 -11.05 0.96 2.22
N TYR A 250 -11.80 0.03 2.78
CA TYR A 250 -12.34 -1.12 2.06
C TYR A 250 -13.86 -1.12 2.10
N TYR A 251 -14.46 -1.54 1.00
CA TYR A 251 -15.91 -1.51 0.82
C TYR A 251 -16.43 -2.87 0.35
N GLN A 252 -17.64 -3.24 0.77
CA GLN A 252 -18.31 -4.46 0.35
C GLN A 252 -19.83 -4.26 0.30
N GLU A 253 -20.50 -5.03 -0.55
CA GLU A 253 -21.95 -5.12 -0.48
C GLU A 253 -22.36 -5.92 0.77
N ARG A 254 -23.16 -5.31 1.63
CA ARG A 254 -23.64 -5.95 2.86
C ARG A 254 -25.10 -6.32 2.74
N LYS A 255 -25.39 -7.63 2.89
CA LYS A 255 -26.77 -8.14 3.04
C LYS A 255 -27.74 -7.74 1.95
N GLY A 256 -27.25 -7.60 0.71
CA GLY A 256 -28.09 -7.22 -0.44
C GLY A 256 -28.47 -5.75 -0.49
N ASP A 257 -27.79 -4.87 0.26
CA ASP A 257 -27.95 -3.41 0.16
C ASP A 257 -27.03 -2.82 -0.92
N LEU A 258 -27.36 -3.15 -2.17
CA LEU A 258 -26.66 -2.62 -3.34
C LEU A 258 -26.65 -1.07 -3.37
N GLY A 259 -27.72 -0.42 -2.88
CA GLY A 259 -27.80 1.03 -2.88
C GLY A 259 -26.73 1.68 -2.01
N SER A 260 -26.52 1.17 -0.79
CA SER A 260 -25.46 1.61 0.11
C SER A 260 -24.09 1.32 -0.48
N PHE A 261 -23.89 0.14 -1.05
CA PHE A 261 -22.61 -0.24 -1.67
C PHE A 261 -22.24 0.67 -2.85
N LEU A 262 -23.16 0.96 -3.75
CA LEU A 262 -22.94 1.91 -4.86
C LEU A 262 -22.63 3.34 -4.39
N ALA A 263 -23.03 3.69 -3.16
CA ALA A 263 -22.77 5.00 -2.54
C ALA A 263 -21.48 5.03 -1.70
N SER A 264 -20.64 4.00 -1.71
CA SER A 264 -19.39 3.91 -0.92
C SER A 264 -18.45 5.10 -1.11
N SER A 265 -18.48 5.73 -2.28
CA SER A 265 -17.68 6.94 -2.55
C SER A 265 -18.02 8.14 -1.64
N LEU A 266 -19.21 8.17 -1.04
CA LEU A 266 -19.58 9.22 -0.08
C LEU A 266 -18.84 9.06 1.24
N ASP A 267 -18.59 7.82 1.69
CA ASP A 267 -17.75 7.54 2.86
C ASP A 267 -16.30 7.90 2.58
N MET A 268 -15.76 7.53 1.42
CA MET A 268 -14.40 7.92 1.03
C MET A 268 -14.24 9.44 0.98
N GLU A 269 -15.23 10.18 0.47
CA GLU A 269 -15.22 11.65 0.47
C GLU A 269 -15.24 12.21 1.88
N TYR A 270 -16.07 11.64 2.77
CA TYR A 270 -16.10 12.02 4.20
C TYR A 270 -14.75 11.76 4.87
N PHE A 271 -14.15 10.59 4.60
CA PHE A 271 -12.83 10.23 5.13
C PHE A 271 -11.77 11.27 4.71
N ILE A 272 -11.62 11.52 3.42
CA ILE A 272 -10.64 12.48 2.89
C ILE A 272 -10.84 13.85 3.53
N ARG A 273 -12.05 14.36 3.58
CA ARG A 273 -12.35 15.69 4.17
C ARG A 273 -12.02 15.76 5.65
N THR A 274 -12.26 14.69 6.41
CA THR A 274 -11.93 14.64 7.84
C THR A 274 -10.43 14.64 8.06
N VAL A 275 -9.68 13.84 7.31
CA VAL A 275 -8.20 13.79 7.37
C VAL A 275 -7.61 15.16 7.00
N VAL A 276 -8.10 15.77 5.91
CA VAL A 276 -7.68 17.12 5.51
C VAL A 276 -7.93 18.13 6.59
N ALA A 277 -9.13 18.12 7.20
CA ALA A 277 -9.48 19.06 8.27
C ALA A 277 -8.57 18.88 9.50
N SER A 278 -8.26 17.64 9.88
CA SER A 278 -7.35 17.32 10.99
C SER A 278 -5.92 17.80 10.71
N ALA A 279 -5.41 17.58 9.50
CA ALA A 279 -4.08 18.04 9.09
C ALA A 279 -4.00 19.58 9.04
N ASP A 280 -5.03 20.23 8.50
CA ASP A 280 -5.07 21.69 8.41
C ASP A 280 -5.24 22.34 9.78
N GLN A 281 -5.96 21.72 10.73
CA GLN A 281 -6.02 22.18 12.12
C GLN A 281 -4.61 22.24 12.73
N VAL A 282 -3.81 21.17 12.57
CA VAL A 282 -2.42 21.12 13.08
C VAL A 282 -1.56 22.17 12.36
N LYS A 283 -1.68 22.29 11.03
CA LYS A 283 -1.01 23.32 10.22
C LYS A 283 -1.18 24.72 10.81
N TYR A 284 -2.43 25.12 11.02
CA TYR A 284 -2.74 26.48 11.50
C TYR A 284 -2.32 26.70 12.94
N ARG A 285 -2.43 25.70 13.82
CA ARG A 285 -1.91 25.78 15.20
C ARG A 285 -0.40 25.98 15.23
N ARG A 286 0.34 25.30 14.33
CA ARG A 286 1.79 25.41 14.21
C ARG A 286 2.23 26.66 13.42
N LYS A 287 1.30 27.35 12.77
CA LYS A 287 1.59 28.48 11.85
C LYS A 287 2.59 28.06 10.75
N SER A 288 2.41 26.85 10.22
CA SER A 288 3.26 26.27 9.20
C SER A 288 2.75 26.61 7.80
N ASP A 289 3.66 26.89 6.87
CA ASP A 289 3.34 27.02 5.44
C ASP A 289 3.28 25.64 4.75
N LYS A 290 3.85 24.61 5.36
CA LYS A 290 3.84 23.23 4.85
C LYS A 290 2.40 22.70 4.80
N THR A 291 2.08 21.94 3.77
CA THR A 291 0.82 21.21 3.65
C THR A 291 1.11 19.71 3.69
N ILE A 292 0.42 18.97 4.55
CA ILE A 292 0.45 17.52 4.57
C ILE A 292 -0.55 17.02 3.53
N ASN A 293 -0.09 16.18 2.61
CA ASN A 293 -0.93 15.51 1.63
C ASN A 293 -1.45 14.17 2.16
N ILE A 294 -2.37 13.55 1.43
CA ILE A 294 -2.87 12.21 1.72
C ILE A 294 -2.23 11.23 0.75
N SER A 295 -1.67 10.16 1.29
CA SER A 295 -1.42 8.90 0.59
C SER A 295 -2.58 7.96 0.89
N PHE A 296 -3.50 7.80 -0.04
CA PHE A 296 -4.60 6.84 0.11
C PHE A 296 -4.08 5.46 -0.29
N ASP A 297 -3.15 4.93 0.50
CA ASP A 297 -2.23 3.86 0.11
C ASP A 297 -2.77 2.43 0.35
N GLU A 298 -4.03 2.31 0.78
CA GLU A 298 -4.84 1.10 0.65
C GLU A 298 -6.31 1.45 0.39
N TRP A 299 -6.86 0.97 -0.71
CA TRP A 299 -8.28 1.12 -1.00
C TRP A 299 -8.74 0.09 -2.03
N ASN A 300 -9.91 -0.49 -1.83
CA ASN A 300 -10.55 -1.39 -2.80
C ASN A 300 -11.96 -1.78 -2.35
N VAL A 301 -12.60 -2.61 -3.18
CA VAL A 301 -13.67 -3.53 -2.75
C VAL A 301 -13.01 -4.76 -2.13
N TRP A 302 -13.47 -5.16 -0.94
CA TRP A 302 -13.01 -6.36 -0.24
C TRP A 302 -14.16 -6.98 0.53
N TYR A 303 -14.47 -8.24 0.25
CA TYR A 303 -15.50 -9.02 0.93
C TYR A 303 -15.00 -9.55 2.29
N LEU A 304 -14.67 -8.61 3.17
CA LEU A 304 -14.06 -8.86 4.48
C LEU A 304 -14.92 -9.79 5.37
N ASP A 305 -16.25 -9.65 5.33
CA ASP A 305 -17.15 -10.47 6.13
C ASP A 305 -17.00 -11.96 5.73
N GLU A 306 -16.88 -12.28 4.44
CA GLU A 306 -16.65 -13.64 3.94
C GLU A 306 -15.30 -14.18 4.37
N HIS A 307 -14.25 -13.36 4.33
CA HIS A 307 -12.93 -13.75 4.80
C HIS A 307 -12.95 -14.07 6.31
N GLN A 308 -13.59 -13.26 7.13
CA GLN A 308 -13.69 -13.48 8.57
C GLN A 308 -14.48 -14.75 8.92
N GLU A 309 -15.48 -15.11 8.11
CA GLU A 309 -16.30 -16.30 8.33
C GLU A 309 -15.62 -17.61 7.88
N SER A 310 -14.85 -17.61 6.81
CA SER A 310 -14.36 -18.84 6.17
C SER A 310 -12.94 -18.80 5.65
N GLY A 311 -12.29 -17.64 5.57
CA GLY A 311 -10.99 -17.45 4.92
C GLY A 311 -9.80 -17.43 5.89
N VAL A 312 -10.01 -17.32 7.18
CA VAL A 312 -8.92 -17.22 8.16
C VAL A 312 -8.25 -18.57 8.37
N ILE A 313 -6.93 -18.62 8.13
CA ILE A 313 -6.13 -19.82 8.38
C ILE A 313 -5.91 -19.97 9.89
N THR A 314 -6.35 -21.07 10.46
CA THR A 314 -6.25 -21.37 11.90
C THR A 314 -5.31 -22.51 12.22
N GLU A 315 -4.94 -23.32 11.23
CA GLU A 315 -4.10 -24.50 11.41
C GLU A 315 -2.96 -24.55 10.39
N GLY A 316 -1.77 -24.86 10.87
CA GLY A 316 -0.57 -24.97 10.05
C GLY A 316 -0.02 -23.59 9.61
N TRP A 317 0.98 -23.62 8.76
CA TRP A 317 1.63 -22.44 8.15
C TRP A 317 1.85 -22.73 6.67
N PRO A 318 0.81 -22.63 5.84
CA PRO A 318 0.93 -22.97 4.42
C PRO A 318 1.81 -21.94 3.68
N TYR A 319 2.47 -22.42 2.62
CA TYR A 319 3.13 -21.57 1.64
C TYR A 319 2.12 -21.07 0.61
N ALA A 320 2.16 -19.80 0.28
CA ALA A 320 1.33 -19.15 -0.74
C ALA A 320 -0.14 -19.63 -0.75
N PRO A 321 -0.88 -19.51 0.38
CA PRO A 321 -2.26 -20.00 0.43
C PRO A 321 -3.19 -19.15 -0.44
N HIS A 322 -4.27 -19.74 -0.95
CA HIS A 322 -5.35 -19.00 -1.58
C HIS A 322 -6.08 -18.17 -0.51
N LEU A 323 -5.78 -16.88 -0.44
CA LEU A 323 -6.40 -15.93 0.48
C LEU A 323 -6.94 -14.73 -0.28
N LEU A 324 -8.15 -14.28 0.06
CA LEU A 324 -8.75 -13.05 -0.44
C LEU A 324 -8.79 -12.98 -1.99
N GLU A 325 -8.98 -14.12 -2.64
CA GLU A 325 -9.11 -14.19 -4.09
C GLU A 325 -10.57 -13.93 -4.48
N ASP A 326 -11.03 -12.71 -4.21
CA ASP A 326 -12.41 -12.28 -4.41
C ASP A 326 -12.80 -12.32 -5.89
N VAL A 327 -14.05 -12.71 -6.15
CA VAL A 327 -14.61 -12.75 -7.51
C VAL A 327 -15.52 -11.54 -7.70
N TYR A 328 -15.10 -10.62 -8.52
CA TYR A 328 -15.77 -9.35 -8.72
C TYR A 328 -16.89 -9.39 -9.76
N SER A 329 -17.89 -8.55 -9.55
CA SER A 329 -19.05 -8.32 -10.40
C SER A 329 -18.98 -6.94 -11.09
N VAL A 330 -19.94 -6.66 -11.95
CA VAL A 330 -20.09 -5.31 -12.55
C VAL A 330 -20.36 -4.24 -11.49
N ALA A 331 -21.04 -4.59 -10.38
CA ALA A 331 -21.31 -3.64 -9.30
C ALA A 331 -20.00 -3.18 -8.63
N ASP A 332 -19.07 -4.11 -8.40
CA ASP A 332 -17.74 -3.82 -7.84
C ASP A 332 -16.95 -2.88 -8.75
N ALA A 333 -16.98 -3.13 -10.05
CA ALA A 333 -16.32 -2.26 -11.03
C ALA A 333 -16.91 -0.83 -11.03
N VAL A 334 -18.22 -0.68 -10.86
CA VAL A 334 -18.88 0.64 -10.75
C VAL A 334 -18.46 1.34 -9.45
N VAL A 335 -18.42 0.62 -8.33
CA VAL A 335 -17.94 1.17 -7.04
C VAL A 335 -16.49 1.61 -7.18
N LEU A 336 -15.61 0.75 -7.71
CA LEU A 336 -14.20 1.09 -7.95
C LEU A 336 -14.04 2.37 -8.76
N GLY A 337 -14.81 2.50 -9.85
CA GLY A 337 -14.82 3.72 -10.67
C GLY A 337 -15.24 4.96 -9.88
N ASN A 338 -16.27 4.85 -9.03
CA ASN A 338 -16.74 5.95 -8.18
C ASN A 338 -15.69 6.34 -7.11
N LEU A 339 -14.99 5.36 -6.52
CA LEU A 339 -13.89 5.62 -5.59
C LEU A 339 -12.74 6.36 -6.29
N MET A 340 -12.33 5.90 -7.48
CA MET A 340 -11.29 6.57 -8.27
C MET A 340 -11.69 8.02 -8.61
N ILE A 341 -12.94 8.26 -9.02
CA ILE A 341 -13.46 9.62 -9.27
C ILE A 341 -13.34 10.47 -8.00
N THR A 342 -13.60 9.89 -6.83
CA THR A 342 -13.49 10.62 -5.55
C THR A 342 -12.05 10.99 -5.24
N LEU A 343 -11.09 10.09 -5.42
CA LEU A 343 -9.67 10.42 -5.29
C LEU A 343 -9.27 11.58 -6.22
N LEU A 344 -9.70 11.52 -7.49
CA LEU A 344 -9.42 12.57 -8.48
C LEU A 344 -10.07 13.90 -8.16
N LYS A 345 -11.27 13.91 -7.55
CA LYS A 345 -11.93 15.14 -7.06
C LYS A 345 -11.15 15.85 -5.97
N HIS A 346 -10.29 15.13 -5.27
CA HIS A 346 -9.45 15.63 -4.20
C HIS A 346 -7.96 15.66 -4.57
N SER A 347 -7.64 15.78 -5.87
CA SER A 347 -6.27 15.78 -6.40
C SER A 347 -5.38 16.94 -5.86
N ASP A 348 -5.98 17.93 -5.23
CA ASP A 348 -5.27 19.00 -4.52
C ASP A 348 -4.65 18.53 -3.18
N ARG A 349 -5.13 17.41 -2.64
CA ARG A 349 -4.67 16.86 -1.34
C ARG A 349 -4.32 15.38 -1.41
N VAL A 350 -5.01 14.58 -2.23
CA VAL A 350 -4.71 13.17 -2.49
C VAL A 350 -3.75 13.11 -3.67
N THR A 351 -2.46 13.00 -3.38
CA THR A 351 -1.41 13.02 -4.40
C THR A 351 -0.68 11.69 -4.55
N SER A 352 -1.05 10.70 -3.75
CA SER A 352 -0.68 9.30 -3.86
C SER A 352 -1.86 8.42 -3.48
N ALA A 353 -2.05 7.29 -4.19
CA ALA A 353 -3.03 6.27 -3.83
C ALA A 353 -2.54 4.91 -4.35
N SER A 354 -2.84 3.83 -3.62
CA SER A 354 -2.44 2.49 -4.02
C SER A 354 -3.62 1.53 -3.91
N LEU A 355 -4.07 1.04 -5.06
CA LEU A 355 -5.11 0.01 -5.11
C LEU A 355 -4.58 -1.28 -4.47
N ALA A 356 -5.26 -1.78 -3.47
CA ALA A 356 -4.91 -3.01 -2.76
C ALA A 356 -5.74 -4.18 -3.28
N GLN A 357 -5.16 -5.24 -3.84
CA GLN A 357 -3.75 -5.35 -4.19
C GLN A 357 -3.61 -5.50 -5.72
N LEU A 358 -2.43 -5.87 -6.18
CA LEU A 358 -2.18 -5.87 -7.63
C LEU A 358 -2.47 -7.22 -8.27
N VAL A 359 -2.14 -8.34 -7.60
CA VAL A 359 -2.23 -9.69 -8.17
C VAL A 359 -2.88 -10.65 -7.16
N ASN A 360 -3.83 -11.44 -7.60
CA ASN A 360 -4.60 -12.47 -6.91
C ASN A 360 -5.42 -11.98 -5.71
N VAL A 361 -4.81 -11.31 -4.77
CA VAL A 361 -5.40 -10.88 -3.50
C VAL A 361 -6.23 -9.62 -3.71
N ILE A 362 -7.55 -9.72 -3.64
CA ILE A 362 -8.50 -8.60 -3.93
C ILE A 362 -8.06 -7.76 -5.14
N ALA A 363 -7.67 -8.41 -6.22
CA ALA A 363 -6.81 -7.81 -7.24
C ALA A 363 -7.46 -7.74 -8.63
N PRO A 364 -7.01 -6.79 -9.48
CA PRO A 364 -7.45 -6.72 -10.87
C PRO A 364 -6.77 -7.78 -11.78
N ILE A 365 -5.66 -8.37 -11.36
CA ILE A 365 -4.93 -9.38 -12.12
C ILE A 365 -5.00 -10.70 -11.36
N MET A 366 -5.44 -11.76 -12.04
CA MET A 366 -5.50 -13.10 -11.48
C MET A 366 -4.51 -14.02 -12.20
N THR A 367 -3.98 -15.01 -11.48
CA THR A 367 -3.09 -16.03 -12.04
C THR A 367 -3.54 -17.43 -11.70
N GLU A 368 -3.25 -18.36 -12.60
CA GLU A 368 -3.28 -19.79 -12.33
C GLU A 368 -1.85 -20.30 -12.16
N THR A 369 -1.57 -21.09 -11.11
CA THR A 369 -0.24 -21.67 -10.87
C THR A 369 0.11 -22.61 -12.03
N GLY A 370 1.22 -22.35 -12.71
CA GLY A 370 1.62 -23.07 -13.95
C GLY A 370 0.75 -22.76 -15.16
N GLY A 371 -0.25 -21.88 -15.03
CA GLY A 371 -1.22 -21.52 -16.05
C GLY A 371 -1.13 -20.06 -16.50
N GLY A 372 -2.21 -19.52 -17.07
CA GLY A 372 -2.27 -18.14 -17.57
C GLY A 372 -2.41 -17.07 -16.49
N ALA A 373 -2.28 -15.79 -16.91
CA ALA A 373 -2.69 -14.61 -16.15
C ALA A 373 -3.75 -13.83 -16.95
N TRP A 374 -4.73 -13.19 -16.26
CA TRP A 374 -5.81 -12.43 -16.89
C TRP A 374 -6.27 -11.25 -16.04
#